data_5bdf766d1f37ccf3530f854d02893c9a
#
_entry.id   5bdf766d1f37ccf3530f854d02893c9a
#
_cell.length_a   1.000
_cell.length_b   1.000
_cell.length_c   1.000
_cell.angle_alpha   90.00
_cell.angle_beta   90.00
_cell.angle_gamma   90.00
#
_symmetry.space_group_name_H-M   'P 1'
#
loop_
_entity.id
_entity.type
_entity.pdbx_description
1 polymer ?
#
loop_
_entity_poly.entity_id
_entity_poly.type
_entity_poly.pdbx_seq_one_letter_code
_entity_poly.pdbx_strand_id
1 'polypeptide(L)'
;ELKNVSGLDFATVELLIPFVQVGEKMVDKPDFSFKNLLRYGNNELMIRYDRTFQQKKGYRQVPEEELKEYPNRRYLGEPFYHSLRYAYEYDDQLWFGLVAEKDAGEPFWNRYHKGYDYYSFHFLLNDLGCLRTLALGDYRVSFGQGLVISHDFTPGKGADVAGAERRNNGF
;
A
#
# COMPACT_ATOMS: atom_id res chain seq x y z
N GLU A 1 2.19 30.66 -25.59
CA GLU A 1 1.15 29.92 -24.84
C GLU A 1 1.04 30.41 -23.41
N LEU A 2 2.13 30.68 -22.67
CA LEU A 2 2.10 31.24 -21.30
C LEU A 2 1.34 32.60 -21.21
N LYS A 3 1.36 33.40 -22.26
CA LYS A 3 0.66 34.70 -22.34
C LYS A 3 -0.87 34.58 -22.37
N ASN A 4 -1.38 33.38 -22.64
CA ASN A 4 -2.84 33.12 -22.73
C ASN A 4 -3.39 32.48 -21.44
N VAL A 5 -2.58 32.33 -20.41
CA VAL A 5 -3.03 31.80 -19.12
C VAL A 5 -3.68 32.94 -18.32
N SER A 6 -4.97 32.83 -18.06
CA SER A 6 -5.69 33.79 -17.26
C SER A 6 -5.16 33.87 -15.83
N GLY A 7 -4.82 35.05 -15.36
CA GLY A 7 -4.26 35.29 -14.03
C GLY A 7 -2.74 35.52 -14.01
N LEU A 8 -2.04 35.41 -15.14
CA LEU A 8 -0.64 35.81 -15.25
C LEU A 8 -0.54 37.20 -15.90
N ASP A 9 0.10 38.12 -15.19
CA ASP A 9 0.45 39.41 -15.76
C ASP A 9 1.74 39.33 -16.61
N PHE A 10 1.94 40.32 -17.47
CA PHE A 10 3.07 40.30 -18.41
C PHE A 10 4.44 40.24 -17.71
N ALA A 11 4.58 40.92 -16.57
CA ALA A 11 5.83 40.93 -15.81
C ALA A 11 6.14 39.54 -15.22
N THR A 12 5.13 38.86 -14.71
CA THR A 12 5.28 37.46 -14.20
C THR A 12 5.63 36.49 -15.32
N VAL A 13 5.05 36.64 -16.51
CA VAL A 13 5.39 35.82 -17.67
C VAL A 13 6.85 36.01 -18.09
N GLU A 14 7.32 37.26 -18.12
CA GLU A 14 8.73 37.54 -18.47
C GLU A 14 9.74 36.94 -17.48
N LEU A 15 9.41 36.95 -16.20
CA LEU A 15 10.21 36.32 -15.16
C LEU A 15 10.20 34.78 -15.24
N LEU A 16 9.13 34.16 -15.73
CA LEU A 16 9.01 32.71 -15.86
C LEU A 16 9.66 32.13 -17.11
N ILE A 17 9.78 32.92 -18.20
CA ILE A 17 10.35 32.45 -19.49
C ILE A 17 11.69 31.70 -19.33
N PRO A 18 12.67 32.19 -18.54
CA PRO A 18 13.94 31.49 -18.42
C PRO A 18 13.89 30.17 -17.66
N PHE A 19 12.80 29.91 -16.92
CA PHE A 19 12.62 28.72 -16.09
C PHE A 19 11.65 27.71 -16.67
N VAL A 20 10.91 28.06 -17.71
CA VAL A 20 9.86 27.23 -18.31
C VAL A 20 10.21 26.94 -19.76
N GLN A 21 10.44 25.70 -20.05
CA GLN A 21 10.60 25.20 -21.42
C GLN A 21 9.27 24.56 -21.86
N VAL A 22 8.68 25.05 -22.94
CA VAL A 22 7.52 24.39 -23.56
C VAL A 22 8.07 23.15 -24.27
N GLY A 23 7.99 22.01 -23.61
CA GLY A 23 8.20 20.73 -24.25
C GLY A 23 6.95 20.34 -25.04
N GLU A 24 7.11 19.72 -26.20
CA GLU A 24 6.04 18.94 -26.78
C GLU A 24 5.60 17.92 -25.73
N LYS A 25 4.30 17.87 -25.47
CA LYS A 25 3.74 16.84 -24.62
C LYS A 25 4.04 15.53 -25.33
N MET A 26 5.11 14.86 -24.95
CA MET A 26 5.36 13.49 -25.40
C MET A 26 4.19 12.64 -24.89
N VAL A 27 3.18 12.52 -25.73
CA VAL A 27 2.14 11.52 -25.60
C VAL A 27 2.68 10.26 -26.28
N ASP A 28 3.86 9.83 -25.89
CA ASP A 28 4.19 8.43 -26.01
C ASP A 28 3.34 7.71 -24.96
N LYS A 29 2.12 7.34 -25.39
CA LYS A 29 1.43 6.29 -24.68
C LYS A 29 2.33 5.07 -24.85
N PRO A 30 2.98 4.60 -23.79
CA PRO A 30 3.78 3.39 -23.92
C PRO A 30 2.85 2.32 -24.42
N ASP A 31 3.19 1.69 -25.55
CA ASP A 31 2.46 0.55 -26.07
C ASP A 31 2.38 -0.50 -24.97
N PHE A 32 1.18 -0.74 -24.46
CA PHE A 32 0.97 -1.73 -23.43
C PHE A 32 1.42 -3.10 -23.95
N SER A 33 2.55 -3.54 -23.46
CA SER A 33 3.12 -4.83 -23.83
C SER A 33 3.26 -5.71 -22.58
N PHE A 34 2.47 -6.77 -22.50
CA PHE A 34 2.59 -7.77 -21.43
C PHE A 34 4.01 -8.33 -21.27
N LYS A 35 4.74 -8.43 -22.37
CA LYS A 35 6.13 -8.91 -22.33
C LYS A 35 7.06 -7.92 -21.66
N ASN A 36 6.88 -6.63 -21.93
CA ASN A 36 7.66 -5.57 -21.29
C ASN A 36 7.31 -5.44 -19.82
N LEU A 37 6.02 -5.50 -19.51
CA LEU A 37 5.48 -5.50 -18.18
C LEU A 37 6.13 -6.58 -17.29
N LEU A 38 6.26 -7.81 -17.76
CA LEU A 38 6.88 -8.90 -17.00
C LEU A 38 8.42 -8.82 -16.97
N ARG A 39 9.06 -8.16 -17.95
CA ARG A 39 10.51 -8.17 -18.09
C ARG A 39 11.20 -7.00 -17.41
N TYR A 40 10.59 -5.83 -17.38
CA TYR A 40 11.23 -4.57 -16.97
C TYR A 40 10.65 -3.99 -15.67
N GLY A 41 9.71 -4.65 -15.03
CA GLY A 41 9.18 -4.21 -13.75
C GLY A 41 10.15 -4.42 -12.60
N ASN A 42 10.04 -3.56 -11.60
CA ASN A 42 10.75 -3.67 -10.34
C ASN A 42 10.08 -4.71 -9.46
N ASN A 43 10.88 -5.58 -8.88
CA ASN A 43 10.42 -6.61 -7.95
C ASN A 43 11.07 -6.37 -6.59
N GLU A 44 10.26 -6.27 -5.56
CA GLU A 44 10.72 -6.19 -4.18
C GLU A 44 10.11 -7.35 -3.38
N LEU A 45 10.97 -8.15 -2.77
CA LEU A 45 10.58 -9.20 -1.85
C LEU A 45 11.17 -8.91 -0.48
N MET A 46 10.32 -8.68 0.51
CA MET A 46 10.70 -8.48 1.89
C MET A 46 10.20 -9.65 2.73
N ILE A 47 11.11 -10.27 3.45
CA ILE A 47 10.79 -11.31 4.44
C ILE A 47 11.23 -10.80 5.79
N ARG A 48 10.32 -10.76 6.73
CA ARG A 48 10.57 -10.35 8.11
C ARG A 48 10.31 -11.52 9.04
N TYR A 49 11.25 -11.74 9.94
CA TYR A 49 11.16 -12.75 10.98
C TYR A 49 11.54 -12.12 12.32
N ASP A 50 10.64 -12.15 13.29
CA ASP A 50 10.87 -11.62 14.63
C ASP A 50 10.60 -12.71 15.68
N ARG A 51 11.51 -12.88 16.62
CA ARG A 51 11.37 -13.84 17.70
C ARG A 51 11.76 -13.23 19.05
N THR A 52 10.89 -13.41 20.04
CA THR A 52 11.23 -13.13 21.44
C THR A 52 11.82 -14.39 22.05
N PHE A 53 13.07 -14.32 22.54
CA PHE A 53 13.75 -15.46 23.13
C PHE A 53 13.26 -15.78 24.54
N GLN A 54 12.72 -14.78 25.26
CA GLN A 54 12.12 -14.99 26.57
C GLN A 54 10.82 -15.77 26.43
N GLN A 55 10.68 -16.83 27.23
CA GLN A 55 9.49 -17.65 27.23
C GLN A 55 8.30 -16.88 27.81
N LYS A 56 7.35 -16.50 26.95
CA LYS A 56 6.10 -15.88 27.38
C LYS A 56 5.18 -16.93 28.06
N LYS A 57 4.32 -16.46 28.96
CA LYS A 57 3.42 -17.33 29.74
C LYS A 57 2.55 -18.28 28.88
N GLY A 58 2.10 -17.81 27.72
CA GLY A 58 1.25 -18.60 26.80
C GLY A 58 1.92 -19.80 26.14
N TYR A 59 3.27 -19.93 26.21
CA TYR A 59 4.00 -21.09 25.71
C TYR A 59 4.35 -22.12 26.78
N ARG A 60 3.90 -21.89 28.05
CA ARG A 60 4.08 -22.85 29.12
C ARG A 60 3.13 -24.02 28.92
N GLN A 61 3.55 -25.19 29.40
CA GLN A 61 2.65 -26.34 29.50
C GLN A 61 1.58 -26.04 30.54
N VAL A 62 0.34 -26.14 30.13
CA VAL A 62 -0.83 -25.96 30.98
C VAL A 62 -1.50 -27.30 31.14
N PRO A 63 -1.94 -27.72 32.35
CA PRO A 63 -2.68 -28.95 32.57
C PRO A 63 -3.95 -29.02 31.72
N GLU A 64 -4.32 -30.21 31.27
CA GLU A 64 -5.53 -30.39 30.42
C GLU A 64 -6.82 -29.98 31.08
N GLU A 65 -6.90 -30.10 32.42
CA GLU A 65 -8.07 -29.69 33.21
C GLU A 65 -8.26 -28.16 33.11
N GLU A 66 -7.19 -27.41 33.22
CA GLU A 66 -7.17 -25.95 33.10
C GLU A 66 -7.48 -25.48 31.67
N LEU A 67 -7.04 -26.23 30.66
CA LEU A 67 -7.36 -25.93 29.26
C LEU A 67 -8.82 -26.20 28.89
N LYS A 68 -9.50 -27.13 29.58
CA LYS A 68 -10.95 -27.34 29.42
C LYS A 68 -11.75 -26.13 29.91
N GLU A 69 -11.31 -25.52 31.00
CA GLU A 69 -11.94 -24.34 31.58
C GLU A 69 -11.57 -23.05 30.81
N TYR A 70 -10.31 -22.95 30.37
CA TYR A 70 -9.76 -21.78 29.67
C TYR A 70 -9.00 -22.18 28.41
N PRO A 71 -9.68 -22.46 27.27
CA PRO A 71 -9.04 -22.97 26.05
C PRO A 71 -7.98 -22.03 25.46
N ASN A 72 -8.12 -20.71 25.69
CA ASN A 72 -7.25 -19.68 25.12
C ASN A 72 -6.00 -19.38 25.98
N ARG A 73 -5.72 -20.15 27.03
CA ARG A 73 -4.53 -19.94 27.89
C ARG A 73 -3.22 -20.39 27.26
N ARG A 74 -3.26 -21.19 26.20
CA ARG A 74 -2.08 -21.71 25.51
C ARG A 74 -2.07 -21.27 24.08
N TYR A 75 -0.90 -20.77 23.62
CA TYR A 75 -0.67 -20.54 22.21
C TYR A 75 -0.51 -21.89 21.48
N LEU A 76 -1.14 -21.99 20.30
CA LEU A 76 -1.16 -23.22 19.51
C LEU A 76 0.00 -23.30 18.52
N GLY A 77 0.67 -22.18 18.26
CA GLY A 77 1.75 -22.07 17.29
C GLY A 77 3.09 -21.66 17.88
N GLU A 78 4.03 -21.41 17.02
CA GLU A 78 5.42 -21.12 17.36
C GLU A 78 5.61 -19.69 17.86
N PRO A 79 6.67 -19.43 18.67
CA PRO A 79 6.93 -18.13 19.30
C PRO A 79 7.64 -17.14 18.37
N PHE A 80 7.24 -17.06 17.12
CA PHE A 80 7.80 -16.10 16.18
C PHE A 80 6.73 -15.48 15.31
N TYR A 81 6.96 -14.20 14.98
CA TYR A 81 6.26 -13.47 13.94
C TYR A 81 6.98 -13.69 12.61
N HIS A 82 6.22 -13.85 11.56
CA HIS A 82 6.74 -13.98 10.21
C HIS A 82 5.85 -13.25 9.23
N SER A 83 6.44 -12.38 8.41
CA SER A 83 5.72 -11.75 7.31
C SER A 83 6.49 -11.83 6.00
N LEU A 84 5.74 -11.92 4.94
CA LEU A 84 6.21 -11.89 3.57
C LEU A 84 5.47 -10.76 2.86
N ARG A 85 6.23 -9.86 2.26
CA ARG A 85 5.71 -8.79 1.41
C ARG A 85 6.37 -8.90 0.05
N TYR A 86 5.55 -8.94 -0.97
CA TYR A 86 5.99 -8.85 -2.36
C TYR A 86 5.37 -7.63 -3.00
N ALA A 87 6.18 -6.81 -3.66
CA ALA A 87 5.72 -5.68 -4.44
C ALA A 87 6.29 -5.78 -5.85
N TYR A 88 5.48 -5.47 -6.80
CA TYR A 88 5.82 -5.39 -8.21
C TYR A 88 5.33 -4.07 -8.78
N GLU A 89 6.21 -3.35 -9.45
CA GLU A 89 5.93 -2.04 -10.04
C GLU A 89 6.48 -1.98 -11.45
N TYR A 90 5.68 -1.51 -12.37
CA TYR A 90 6.09 -1.24 -13.74
C TYR A 90 5.60 0.13 -14.18
N ASP A 91 6.56 1.08 -14.21
CA ASP A 91 6.28 2.48 -14.56
C ASP A 91 5.04 3.01 -13.80
N ASP A 92 4.33 3.96 -14.34
CA ASP A 92 3.05 4.43 -13.79
C ASP A 92 1.84 3.59 -14.24
N GLN A 93 2.09 2.38 -14.78
CA GLN A 93 1.06 1.55 -15.39
C GLN A 93 0.55 0.43 -14.49
N LEU A 94 1.43 -0.24 -13.76
CA LEU A 94 1.07 -1.39 -12.96
C LEU A 94 1.71 -1.39 -11.59
N TRP A 95 0.89 -1.55 -10.56
CA TRP A 95 1.32 -1.87 -9.20
C TRP A 95 0.60 -3.13 -8.73
N PHE A 96 1.35 -4.05 -8.22
CA PHE A 96 0.84 -5.24 -7.56
C PHE A 96 1.56 -5.43 -6.23
N GLY A 97 0.80 -5.69 -5.17
CA GLY A 97 1.36 -6.01 -3.87
C GLY A 97 0.62 -7.16 -3.22
N LEU A 98 1.38 -7.99 -2.53
CA LEU A 98 0.91 -9.09 -1.71
C LEU A 98 1.58 -9.01 -0.35
N VAL A 99 0.80 -9.11 0.71
CA VAL A 99 1.27 -9.22 2.09
C VAL A 99 0.68 -10.48 2.69
N ALA A 100 1.51 -11.25 3.38
CA ALA A 100 1.09 -12.40 4.14
C ALA A 100 1.78 -12.36 5.51
N GLU A 101 1.03 -12.52 6.59
CA GLU A 101 1.52 -12.38 7.95
C GLU A 101 1.02 -13.51 8.85
N LYS A 102 1.88 -13.88 9.80
CA LYS A 102 1.60 -14.81 10.89
C LYS A 102 2.07 -14.20 12.19
N ASP A 103 1.20 -14.10 13.15
CA ASP A 103 1.55 -13.62 14.48
C ASP A 103 2.25 -14.68 15.34
N ALA A 104 2.99 -14.19 16.34
CA ALA A 104 3.63 -15.07 17.31
C ALA A 104 2.58 -15.76 18.20
N GLY A 105 2.57 -17.10 18.17
CA GLY A 105 1.59 -17.91 18.90
C GLY A 105 0.51 -18.52 18.03
N GLU A 106 0.42 -18.10 16.79
CA GLU A 106 -0.47 -18.69 15.80
C GLU A 106 0.22 -19.86 15.06
N PRO A 107 -0.49 -20.93 14.73
CA PRO A 107 0.08 -22.06 14.03
C PRO A 107 0.24 -21.75 12.53
N PHE A 108 1.44 -21.92 11.99
CA PHE A 108 1.68 -21.73 10.57
C PHE A 108 1.26 -22.96 9.74
N TRP A 109 1.55 -24.16 10.27
CA TRP A 109 1.24 -25.40 9.57
C TRP A 109 0.85 -26.51 10.53
N ASN A 110 -0.45 -26.75 10.64
CA ASN A 110 -0.97 -27.85 11.43
C ASN A 110 -2.10 -28.59 10.69
N ARG A 111 -2.77 -29.52 11.38
CA ARG A 111 -3.86 -30.31 10.79
C ARG A 111 -5.04 -29.46 10.34
N TYR A 112 -5.29 -28.34 11.00
CA TYR A 112 -6.50 -27.51 10.81
C TYR A 112 -6.20 -26.19 10.10
N HIS A 113 -4.94 -25.72 10.16
CA HIS A 113 -4.53 -24.45 9.59
C HIS A 113 -3.26 -24.63 8.74
N LYS A 114 -3.26 -24.09 7.52
CA LYS A 114 -2.14 -24.18 6.58
C LYS A 114 -1.90 -22.80 5.97
N GLY A 115 -0.72 -22.22 6.25
CA GLY A 115 -0.30 -20.94 5.71
C GLY A 115 -0.37 -19.80 6.71
N TYR A 116 -0.47 -18.59 6.22
CA TYR A 116 -0.55 -17.38 7.02
C TYR A 116 -1.98 -17.13 7.50
N ASP A 117 -2.13 -16.42 8.62
CA ASP A 117 -3.43 -16.06 9.19
C ASP A 117 -4.01 -14.81 8.53
N TYR A 118 -3.15 -13.98 7.98
CA TYR A 118 -3.55 -12.76 7.28
C TYR A 118 -2.95 -12.72 5.88
N TYR A 119 -3.80 -12.36 4.91
CA TYR A 119 -3.41 -12.06 3.54
C TYR A 119 -4.06 -10.76 3.11
N SER A 120 -3.28 -9.90 2.46
CA SER A 120 -3.74 -8.68 1.82
C SER A 120 -3.10 -8.58 0.44
N PHE A 121 -3.86 -8.16 -0.54
CA PHE A 121 -3.32 -7.88 -1.87
C PHE A 121 -3.93 -6.62 -2.43
N HIS A 122 -3.17 -5.95 -3.27
CA HIS A 122 -3.66 -4.86 -4.09
C HIS A 122 -3.12 -4.98 -5.52
N PHE A 123 -3.92 -4.56 -6.45
CA PHE A 123 -3.59 -4.51 -7.87
C PHE A 123 -4.13 -3.21 -8.44
N LEU A 124 -3.25 -2.41 -9.04
CA LEU A 124 -3.60 -1.18 -9.73
C LEU A 124 -3.05 -1.22 -11.15
N LEU A 125 -3.88 -0.99 -12.12
CA LEU A 125 -3.52 -0.93 -13.52
C LEU A 125 -4.08 0.35 -14.14
N ASN A 126 -3.21 1.13 -14.78
CA ASN A 126 -3.55 2.37 -15.44
C ASN A 126 -3.36 2.30 -16.96
N ASP A 127 -4.18 3.07 -17.68
CA ASP A 127 -4.06 3.34 -19.12
C ASP A 127 -4.03 2.10 -20.02
N LEU A 128 -4.87 1.12 -19.73
CA LEU A 128 -5.08 -0.05 -20.58
C LEU A 128 -6.14 0.25 -21.67
N GLY A 129 -5.74 0.84 -22.77
CA GLY A 129 -6.63 1.14 -23.91
C GLY A 129 -7.79 2.06 -23.53
N CYS A 130 -9.02 1.53 -23.46
CA CYS A 130 -10.20 2.29 -23.03
C CYS A 130 -10.37 2.37 -21.49
N LEU A 131 -9.65 1.56 -20.74
CA LEU A 131 -9.70 1.52 -19.29
C LEU A 131 -8.65 2.47 -18.71
N ARG A 132 -9.09 3.54 -18.06
CA ARG A 132 -8.19 4.53 -17.48
C ARG A 132 -7.51 4.01 -16.21
N THR A 133 -8.28 3.38 -15.33
CA THR A 133 -7.75 2.83 -14.08
C THR A 133 -8.59 1.63 -13.65
N LEU A 134 -7.92 0.58 -13.22
CA LEU A 134 -8.49 -0.61 -12.58
C LEU A 134 -7.79 -0.82 -11.25
N ALA A 135 -8.54 -0.75 -10.15
CA ALA A 135 -8.04 -1.06 -8.81
C ALA A 135 -8.78 -2.29 -8.26
N LEU A 136 -8.05 -3.26 -7.75
CA LEU A 136 -8.59 -4.49 -7.16
C LEU A 136 -7.90 -4.79 -5.83
N GLY A 137 -8.63 -5.41 -4.90
CA GLY A 137 -8.12 -5.83 -3.60
C GLY A 137 -8.23 -4.73 -2.54
N ASP A 138 -7.23 -4.64 -1.67
CA ASP A 138 -7.20 -3.70 -0.55
C ASP A 138 -6.57 -2.37 -0.99
N TYR A 139 -7.36 -1.33 -1.18
CA TYR A 139 -6.89 -0.01 -1.57
C TYR A 139 -7.61 1.10 -0.79
N ARG A 140 -6.98 2.25 -0.74
CA ARG A 140 -7.55 3.47 -0.15
C ARG A 140 -7.93 4.43 -1.25
N VAL A 141 -9.09 5.06 -1.08
CA VAL A 141 -9.61 6.01 -2.04
C VAL A 141 -9.91 7.32 -1.34
N SER A 142 -9.50 8.42 -1.95
CA SER A 142 -9.79 9.77 -1.48
C SER A 142 -10.26 10.63 -2.65
N PHE A 143 -11.50 11.10 -2.61
CA PHE A 143 -12.07 11.98 -3.62
C PHE A 143 -12.53 13.31 -3.02
N GLY A 144 -12.42 14.39 -3.80
CA GLY A 144 -12.89 15.71 -3.42
C GLY A 144 -12.19 16.25 -2.18
N GLN A 145 -10.86 16.14 -2.12
CA GLN A 145 -10.03 16.51 -0.96
C GLN A 145 -10.46 15.79 0.34
N GLY A 146 -11.00 14.59 0.21
CA GLY A 146 -11.47 13.78 1.33
C GLY A 146 -12.79 14.24 1.96
N LEU A 147 -13.51 15.18 1.33
CA LEU A 147 -14.80 15.64 1.82
C LEU A 147 -15.96 14.71 1.46
N VAL A 148 -15.86 14.02 0.33
CA VAL A 148 -16.92 13.11 -0.16
C VAL A 148 -16.64 11.69 0.27
N ILE A 149 -15.44 11.18 -0.01
CA ILE A 149 -14.97 9.86 0.39
C ILE A 149 -13.52 10.01 0.83
N SER A 150 -13.20 9.62 2.05
CA SER A 150 -11.83 9.55 2.56
C SER A 150 -11.70 8.41 3.55
N HIS A 151 -10.66 7.60 3.38
CA HIS A 151 -10.21 6.61 4.34
C HIS A 151 -8.96 7.08 5.09
N ASP A 152 -8.60 8.36 4.95
CA ASP A 152 -7.44 8.91 5.62
C ASP A 152 -7.75 9.13 7.11
N PHE A 153 -6.96 8.48 7.95
CA PHE A 153 -6.96 8.75 9.37
C PHE A 153 -6.30 10.11 9.63
N THR A 154 -7.09 11.09 10.06
CA THR A 154 -6.58 12.39 10.49
C THR A 154 -6.40 12.36 12.01
N PRO A 155 -5.19 12.15 12.55
CA PRO A 155 -4.96 12.23 13.97
C PRO A 155 -4.97 13.69 14.40
N GLY A 156 -5.96 14.05 15.20
CA GLY A 156 -5.94 15.26 15.99
C GLY A 156 -6.77 16.41 15.43
N LYS A 157 -7.39 17.12 16.36
CA LYS A 157 -8.01 18.45 16.18
C LYS A 157 -6.90 19.52 16.22
N GLY A 158 -5.94 19.46 15.30
CA GLY A 158 -4.94 20.50 15.17
C GLY A 158 -5.56 21.70 14.49
N ALA A 159 -5.54 22.86 15.15
CA ALA A 159 -5.94 24.15 14.59
C ALA A 159 -4.86 24.72 13.65
N ASP A 160 -4.09 23.89 12.98
CA ASP A 160 -3.05 24.34 12.06
C ASP A 160 -3.68 24.54 10.65
N VAL A 161 -3.51 25.76 10.12
CA VAL A 161 -3.98 26.14 8.80
C VAL A 161 -3.37 25.25 7.70
N ALA A 162 -2.14 24.79 7.89
CA ALA A 162 -1.48 23.86 6.96
C ALA A 162 -2.16 22.48 6.93
N GLY A 163 -2.84 22.07 8.00
CA GLY A 163 -3.62 20.83 8.06
C GLY A 163 -5.00 20.92 7.42
N ALA A 164 -5.46 22.13 7.04
CA ALA A 164 -6.74 22.32 6.38
C ALA A 164 -6.70 21.96 4.88
N GLU A 165 -5.52 22.01 4.27
CA GLU A 165 -5.33 21.60 2.88
C GLU A 165 -5.01 20.12 2.80
N ARG A 166 -5.99 19.32 2.44
CA ARG A 166 -5.81 17.88 2.21
C ARG A 166 -5.29 17.65 0.79
N ARG A 167 -4.18 16.91 0.69
CA ARG A 167 -3.69 16.47 -0.61
C ARG A 167 -4.64 15.40 -1.14
N ASN A 168 -5.15 15.61 -2.34
CA ASN A 168 -5.89 14.60 -3.07
C ASN A 168 -4.86 13.66 -3.75
N ASN A 169 -4.54 12.56 -3.10
CA ASN A 169 -3.58 11.59 -3.62
C ASN A 169 -4.20 10.63 -4.65
N GLY A 170 -5.52 10.76 -4.94
CA GLY A 170 -6.23 9.87 -5.84
C GLY A 170 -6.37 8.47 -5.27
N PHE A 171 -5.82 7.51 -5.98
CA PHE A 171 -5.75 6.10 -5.60
C PHE A 171 -4.42 5.79 -4.93
#